data_4ee68e4442769ec2f48f09570896a816
#
_entry.id   4ee68e4442769ec2f48f09570896a816
#
_cell.length_a   1.000
_cell.length_b   1.000
_cell.length_c   1.000
_cell.angle_alpha   90.00
_cell.angle_beta   90.00
_cell.angle_gamma   90.00
#
_symmetry.space_group_name_H-M   'P 1'
#
loop_
_entity.id
_entity.type
_entity.pdbx_description
1 polymer ?
#
loop_
_entity_poly.entity_id
_entity_poly.type
_entity_poly.pdbx_seq_one_letter_code
_entity_poly.pdbx_strand_id
1 'polypeptide(L)'
;AGLGSILIGFWANAPMAIGCAISLTAFTAFSLVIGQHVSIPVALGAVFLMGLVFTLISATGIRSWILRNLPSSIAHGAGIGIGLFLLLIAANGVGLVVGNQAGLPVKLGDFTSLPVMMSLIGLAFIIGLEKMKVKGGILWGIIAITIVGLIFDPNVTFNGQIFKMPTFGENSLFLQLDLQGALQTANLPIVFG
;
A
#
# COMPACT_ATOMS: atom_id res chain seq x y z
N ALA A 1 -4.63 -9.39 -7.30
CA ALA A 1 -4.60 -9.86 -5.91
C ALA A 1 -5.42 -11.14 -5.76
N GLY A 2 -6.76 -11.14 -5.94
CA GLY A 2 -7.62 -12.30 -5.73
C GLY A 2 -7.20 -13.56 -6.48
N LEU A 3 -6.98 -13.47 -7.79
CA LEU A 3 -6.49 -14.60 -8.60
C LEU A 3 -5.13 -15.13 -8.11
N GLY A 4 -4.21 -14.25 -7.74
CA GLY A 4 -2.93 -14.64 -7.18
C GLY A 4 -3.06 -15.37 -5.84
N SER A 5 -3.95 -14.92 -4.96
CA SER A 5 -4.24 -15.58 -3.68
C SER A 5 -4.83 -16.98 -3.89
N ILE A 6 -5.74 -17.14 -4.85
CA ILE A 6 -6.32 -18.42 -5.21
C ILE A 6 -5.25 -19.38 -5.76
N LEU A 7 -4.39 -18.90 -6.67
CA LEU A 7 -3.30 -19.70 -7.23
C LEU A 7 -2.32 -20.17 -6.15
N ILE A 8 -1.92 -19.31 -5.21
CA ILE A 8 -1.04 -19.73 -4.10
C ILE A 8 -1.75 -20.71 -3.17
N GLY A 9 -3.02 -20.48 -2.87
CA GLY A 9 -3.79 -21.39 -2.05
C GLY A 9 -3.83 -22.81 -2.63
N PHE A 10 -4.11 -22.93 -3.94
CA PHE A 10 -4.20 -24.22 -4.61
C PHE A 10 -2.84 -24.84 -4.93
N TRP A 11 -1.89 -24.05 -5.42
CA TRP A 11 -0.60 -24.59 -5.90
C TRP A 11 0.41 -24.80 -4.78
N ALA A 12 0.58 -23.81 -3.91
CA ALA A 12 1.55 -23.87 -2.83
C ALA A 12 0.98 -24.42 -1.52
N ASN A 13 -0.33 -24.71 -1.47
CA ASN A 13 -1.03 -25.14 -0.26
C ASN A 13 -0.73 -24.23 0.95
N ALA A 14 -0.56 -22.93 0.68
CA ALA A 14 -0.23 -21.93 1.68
C ALA A 14 -1.42 -20.98 1.86
N PRO A 15 -2.01 -20.90 3.06
CA PRO A 15 -3.16 -20.02 3.33
C PRO A 15 -2.68 -18.56 3.46
N MET A 16 -2.20 -18.00 2.35
CA MET A 16 -1.68 -16.63 2.29
C MET A 16 -2.47 -15.80 1.28
N ALA A 17 -2.95 -14.64 1.70
CA ALA A 17 -3.53 -13.67 0.80
C ALA A 17 -2.42 -12.80 0.18
N ILE A 18 -2.43 -12.66 -1.15
CA ILE A 18 -1.57 -11.74 -1.87
C ILE A 18 -2.33 -10.43 -2.04
N GLY A 19 -1.75 -9.34 -1.54
CA GLY A 19 -2.20 -7.98 -1.80
C GLY A 19 -1.23 -7.22 -2.70
N CYS A 20 -1.64 -6.06 -3.19
CA CYS A 20 -0.69 -5.11 -3.76
C CYS A 20 0.21 -4.56 -2.63
N ALA A 21 1.49 -4.35 -2.93
CA ALA A 21 2.40 -3.72 -1.99
C ALA A 21 2.03 -2.23 -1.87
N ILE A 22 1.39 -1.84 -0.76
CA ILE A 22 0.90 -0.48 -0.53
C ILE A 22 2.02 0.55 -0.68
N SER A 23 3.22 0.23 -0.20
CA SER A 23 4.39 1.11 -0.33
C SER A 23 4.79 1.36 -1.79
N LEU A 24 4.82 0.31 -2.62
CA LEU A 24 5.11 0.45 -4.06
C LEU A 24 4.00 1.19 -4.80
N THR A 25 2.74 0.92 -4.46
CA THR A 25 1.60 1.62 -5.05
C THR A 25 1.62 3.11 -4.70
N ALA A 26 1.91 3.43 -3.44
CA ALA A 26 2.04 4.82 -2.99
C ALA A 26 3.25 5.51 -3.66
N PHE A 27 4.40 4.85 -3.75
CA PHE A 27 5.56 5.37 -4.46
C PHE A 27 5.23 5.66 -5.92
N THR A 28 4.60 4.72 -6.62
CA THR A 28 4.20 4.89 -8.02
C THR A 28 3.26 6.08 -8.18
N ALA A 29 2.23 6.18 -7.33
CA ALA A 29 1.24 7.26 -7.43
C ALA A 29 1.84 8.62 -7.07
N PHE A 30 2.53 8.74 -5.95
CA PHE A 30 3.00 10.03 -5.43
C PHE A 30 4.34 10.46 -6.02
N SER A 31 5.31 9.56 -6.16
CA SER A 31 6.63 9.92 -6.66
C SER A 31 6.70 9.95 -8.18
N LEU A 32 6.16 8.95 -8.87
CA LEU A 32 6.26 8.87 -10.33
C LEU A 32 5.19 9.71 -11.02
N VAL A 33 3.91 9.49 -10.70
CA VAL A 33 2.82 10.16 -11.43
C VAL A 33 2.70 11.61 -11.01
N ILE A 34 2.65 11.91 -9.71
CA ILE A 34 2.46 13.29 -9.22
C ILE A 34 3.78 14.06 -9.20
N GLY A 35 4.87 13.45 -8.67
CA GLY A 35 6.15 14.12 -8.47
C GLY A 35 6.95 14.32 -9.75
N GLN A 36 7.00 13.33 -10.63
CA GLN A 36 7.76 13.37 -11.88
C GLN A 36 6.87 13.58 -13.12
N HIS A 37 5.56 13.75 -12.94
CA HIS A 37 4.58 13.95 -14.02
C HIS A 37 4.61 12.84 -15.10
N VAL A 38 4.99 11.62 -14.72
CA VAL A 38 4.98 10.46 -15.61
C VAL A 38 3.54 10.07 -15.89
N SER A 39 3.20 9.78 -17.15
CA SER A 39 1.86 9.32 -17.49
C SER A 39 1.52 7.98 -16.82
N ILE A 40 0.27 7.79 -16.42
CA ILE A 40 -0.18 6.57 -15.74
C ILE A 40 0.12 5.30 -16.54
N PRO A 41 -0.12 5.22 -17.87
CA PRO A 41 0.21 4.03 -18.65
C PRO A 41 1.69 3.69 -18.66
N VAL A 42 2.59 4.69 -18.69
CA VAL A 42 4.05 4.52 -18.61
C VAL A 42 4.45 4.00 -17.23
N ALA A 43 3.91 4.59 -16.16
CA ALA A 43 4.18 4.14 -14.80
C ALA A 43 3.72 2.68 -14.57
N LEU A 44 2.54 2.31 -15.07
CA LEU A 44 2.05 0.93 -15.02
C LEU A 44 2.91 -0.02 -15.87
N GLY A 45 3.39 0.43 -17.04
CA GLY A 45 4.32 -0.31 -17.88
C GLY A 45 5.65 -0.57 -17.17
N ALA A 46 6.20 0.43 -16.47
CA ALA A 46 7.42 0.30 -15.68
C ALA A 46 7.26 -0.73 -14.53
N VAL A 47 6.15 -0.64 -13.77
CA VAL A 47 5.85 -1.60 -12.71
C VAL A 47 5.70 -3.02 -13.25
N PHE A 48 5.08 -3.19 -14.41
CA PHE A 48 4.95 -4.50 -15.06
C PHE A 48 6.31 -5.07 -15.48
N LEU A 49 7.17 -4.27 -16.12
CA LEU A 49 8.53 -4.68 -16.51
C LEU A 49 9.37 -5.04 -15.30
N MET A 50 9.33 -4.24 -14.24
CA MET A 50 9.99 -4.53 -12.97
C MET A 50 9.50 -5.86 -12.38
N GLY A 51 8.19 -6.12 -12.39
CA GLY A 51 7.61 -7.38 -11.94
C GLY A 51 8.09 -8.58 -12.75
N LEU A 52 8.23 -8.42 -14.07
CA LEU A 52 8.73 -9.47 -14.97
C LEU A 52 10.22 -9.78 -14.69
N VAL A 53 11.06 -8.75 -14.61
CA VAL A 53 12.47 -8.89 -14.24
C VAL A 53 12.62 -9.55 -12.87
N PHE A 54 11.85 -9.11 -11.90
CA PHE A 54 11.85 -9.68 -10.55
C PHE A 54 11.45 -11.17 -10.55
N THR A 55 10.46 -11.54 -11.36
CA THR A 55 10.04 -12.94 -11.52
C THR A 55 11.15 -13.79 -12.12
N LEU A 56 11.83 -13.30 -13.15
CA LEU A 56 12.97 -13.98 -13.75
C LEU A 56 14.11 -14.18 -12.75
N ILE A 57 14.48 -13.12 -12.01
CA ILE A 57 15.51 -13.21 -10.96
C ILE A 57 15.09 -14.20 -9.87
N SER A 58 13.83 -14.21 -9.51
CA SER A 58 13.30 -15.14 -8.50
C SER A 58 13.37 -16.60 -8.97
N ALA A 59 13.12 -16.86 -10.25
CA ALA A 59 13.20 -18.19 -10.85
C ALA A 59 14.63 -18.75 -10.86
N THR A 60 15.66 -17.90 -10.97
CA THR A 60 17.07 -18.30 -10.93
C THR A 60 17.58 -18.69 -9.53
N GLY A 61 16.78 -18.46 -8.48
CA GLY A 61 17.18 -18.72 -7.10
C GLY A 61 18.09 -17.66 -6.47
N ILE A 62 18.52 -16.65 -7.23
CA ILE A 62 19.39 -15.56 -6.75
C ILE A 62 18.74 -14.86 -5.56
N ARG A 63 17.42 -14.63 -5.60
CA ARG A 63 16.67 -14.03 -4.49
C ARG A 63 16.83 -14.82 -3.20
N SER A 64 16.69 -16.14 -3.27
CA SER A 64 16.83 -17.02 -2.09
C SER A 64 18.25 -16.98 -1.55
N TRP A 65 19.25 -16.90 -2.43
CA TRP A 65 20.65 -16.76 -2.05
C TRP A 65 20.91 -15.43 -1.34
N ILE A 66 20.40 -14.30 -1.90
CA ILE A 66 20.51 -12.97 -1.27
C ILE A 66 19.88 -12.98 0.13
N LEU A 67 18.66 -13.49 0.26
CA LEU A 67 17.94 -13.52 1.54
C LEU A 67 18.64 -14.36 2.61
N ARG A 68 19.29 -15.45 2.22
CA ARG A 68 20.06 -16.30 3.13
C ARG A 68 21.38 -15.66 3.60
N ASN A 69 21.97 -14.81 2.75
CA ASN A 69 23.23 -14.14 3.04
C ASN A 69 23.04 -12.71 3.57
N LEU A 70 21.78 -12.24 3.68
CA LEU A 70 21.48 -10.92 4.18
C LEU A 70 21.69 -10.86 5.70
N PRO A 71 22.54 -9.95 6.24
CA PRO A 71 22.69 -9.76 7.66
C PRO A 71 21.32 -9.44 8.31
N SER A 72 21.07 -10.06 9.46
CA SER A 72 19.80 -9.87 10.19
C SER A 72 19.51 -8.40 10.51
N SER A 73 20.54 -7.61 10.77
CA SER A 73 20.43 -6.17 11.05
C SER A 73 19.81 -5.41 9.86
N ILE A 74 20.20 -5.77 8.61
CA ILE A 74 19.66 -5.13 7.41
C ILE A 74 18.20 -5.55 7.21
N ALA A 75 17.88 -6.83 7.42
CA ALA A 75 16.52 -7.33 7.32
C ALA A 75 15.57 -6.64 8.33
N HIS A 76 16.01 -6.49 9.58
CA HIS A 76 15.25 -5.76 10.61
C HIS A 76 15.14 -4.26 10.27
N GLY A 77 16.24 -3.64 9.83
CA GLY A 77 16.23 -2.22 9.41
C GLY A 77 15.27 -1.95 8.27
N ALA A 78 15.23 -2.82 7.25
CA ALA A 78 14.27 -2.70 6.16
C ALA A 78 12.82 -2.85 6.65
N GLY A 79 12.55 -3.81 7.55
CA GLY A 79 11.22 -3.98 8.14
C GLY A 79 10.75 -2.75 8.92
N ILE A 80 11.63 -2.17 9.74
CA ILE A 80 11.35 -0.94 10.50
C ILE A 80 11.10 0.22 9.52
N GLY A 81 11.94 0.38 8.50
CA GLY A 81 11.79 1.44 7.50
C GLY A 81 10.45 1.37 6.76
N ILE A 82 10.05 0.18 6.33
CA ILE A 82 8.73 -0.02 5.70
C ILE A 82 7.60 0.31 6.68
N GLY A 83 7.72 -0.12 7.95
CA GLY A 83 6.73 0.18 8.99
C GLY A 83 6.56 1.67 9.23
N LEU A 84 7.66 2.42 9.35
CA LEU A 84 7.65 3.87 9.52
C LEU A 84 7.07 4.59 8.29
N PHE A 85 7.41 4.12 7.10
CA PHE A 85 6.85 4.66 5.85
C PHE A 85 5.33 4.48 5.77
N LEU A 86 4.83 3.29 6.10
CA LEU A 86 3.39 3.03 6.14
C LEU A 86 2.69 3.85 7.23
N LEU A 87 3.33 4.03 8.39
CA LEU A 87 2.83 4.90 9.45
C LEU A 87 2.68 6.35 8.97
N LEU A 88 3.68 6.87 8.25
CA LEU A 88 3.63 8.22 7.69
C LEU A 88 2.50 8.38 6.67
N ILE A 89 2.32 7.40 5.77
CA ILE A 89 1.21 7.40 4.80
C ILE A 89 -0.13 7.38 5.52
N ALA A 90 -0.28 6.52 6.52
CA ALA A 90 -1.52 6.43 7.30
C ALA A 90 -1.79 7.73 8.06
N ALA A 91 -0.77 8.33 8.70
CA ALA A 91 -0.88 9.59 9.41
C ALA A 91 -1.26 10.76 8.46
N ASN A 92 -0.73 10.75 7.23
CA ASN A 92 -1.14 11.72 6.22
C ASN A 92 -2.58 11.48 5.75
N GLY A 93 -2.97 10.21 5.54
CA GLY A 93 -4.33 9.85 5.10
C GLY A 93 -5.44 10.28 6.07
N VAL A 94 -5.18 10.27 7.38
CA VAL A 94 -6.15 10.73 8.39
C VAL A 94 -6.02 12.23 8.71
N GLY A 95 -4.99 12.92 8.18
CA GLY A 95 -4.75 14.34 8.43
C GLY A 95 -3.98 14.65 9.72
N LEU A 96 -3.38 13.63 10.37
CA LEU A 96 -2.48 13.81 11.52
C LEU A 96 -1.17 14.51 11.11
N VAL A 97 -0.70 14.21 9.90
CA VAL A 97 0.45 14.84 9.27
C VAL A 97 0.00 15.40 7.94
N VAL A 98 0.27 16.67 7.69
CA VAL A 98 -0.10 17.35 6.44
C VAL A 98 1.14 17.97 5.79
N GLY A 99 1.11 18.08 4.46
CA GLY A 99 2.19 18.75 3.71
C GLY A 99 2.31 20.20 4.11
N ASN A 100 3.53 20.70 4.18
CA ASN A 100 3.82 22.10 4.49
C ASN A 100 4.61 22.73 3.35
N GLN A 101 4.08 23.81 2.80
CA GLN A 101 4.76 24.56 1.72
C GLN A 101 5.79 25.59 2.24
N ALA A 102 5.80 25.88 3.55
CA ALA A 102 6.64 26.87 4.16
C ALA A 102 7.56 26.26 5.23
N GLY A 103 8.73 25.76 4.82
CA GLY A 103 9.75 25.23 5.73
C GLY A 103 9.89 23.71 5.71
N LEU A 104 9.60 23.02 6.81
CA LEU A 104 9.67 21.56 6.86
C LEU A 104 8.63 20.93 5.90
N PRO A 105 8.97 19.83 5.19
CA PRO A 105 8.09 19.23 4.20
C PRO A 105 6.75 18.73 4.77
N VAL A 106 6.70 18.53 6.08
CA VAL A 106 5.48 18.07 6.79
C VAL A 106 5.28 18.89 8.06
N LYS A 107 4.03 19.08 8.44
CA LYS A 107 3.61 19.69 9.71
C LYS A 107 2.54 18.80 10.37
N LEU A 108 2.38 18.97 11.66
CA LEU A 108 1.27 18.35 12.40
C LEU A 108 -0.06 18.96 11.95
N GLY A 109 -1.04 18.10 11.74
CA GLY A 109 -2.39 18.49 11.42
C GLY A 109 -3.21 18.88 12.66
N ASP A 110 -4.51 18.96 12.48
CA ASP A 110 -5.44 19.31 13.55
C ASP A 110 -5.84 18.06 14.35
N PHE A 111 -5.39 18.01 15.61
CA PHE A 111 -5.68 16.90 16.53
C PHE A 111 -7.15 16.89 16.98
N THR A 112 -7.87 17.97 16.79
CA THR A 112 -9.29 18.05 17.19
C THR A 112 -10.22 17.50 16.12
N SER A 113 -9.70 17.20 14.92
CA SER A 113 -10.49 16.60 13.86
C SER A 113 -10.94 15.19 14.21
N LEU A 114 -12.20 14.89 13.92
CA LEU A 114 -12.81 13.60 14.23
C LEU A 114 -12.02 12.40 13.65
N PRO A 115 -11.56 12.42 12.38
CA PRO A 115 -10.77 11.33 11.82
C PRO A 115 -9.46 11.06 12.57
N VAL A 116 -8.78 12.13 13.00
CA VAL A 116 -7.52 11.99 13.76
C VAL A 116 -7.77 11.38 15.12
N MET A 117 -8.77 11.90 15.87
CA MET A 117 -9.13 11.35 17.18
C MET A 117 -9.53 9.87 17.08
N MET A 118 -10.39 9.53 16.11
CA MET A 118 -10.82 8.16 15.90
C MET A 118 -9.69 7.22 15.50
N SER A 119 -8.74 7.69 14.69
CA SER A 119 -7.58 6.88 14.30
C SER A 119 -6.67 6.58 15.49
N LEU A 120 -6.45 7.55 16.39
CA LEU A 120 -5.65 7.36 17.59
C LEU A 120 -6.34 6.40 18.59
N ILE A 121 -7.64 6.58 18.80
CA ILE A 121 -8.43 5.67 19.65
C ILE A 121 -8.44 4.26 19.04
N GLY A 122 -8.62 4.15 17.73
CA GLY A 122 -8.60 2.87 17.03
C GLY A 122 -7.27 2.15 17.14
N LEU A 123 -6.17 2.88 17.01
CA LEU A 123 -4.83 2.32 17.19
C LEU A 123 -4.63 1.81 18.62
N ALA A 124 -5.00 2.61 19.62
CA ALA A 124 -4.92 2.20 21.03
C ALA A 124 -5.79 0.96 21.30
N PHE A 125 -6.98 0.89 20.72
CA PHE A 125 -7.89 -0.23 20.84
C PHE A 125 -7.30 -1.51 20.22
N ILE A 126 -6.73 -1.43 19.00
CA ILE A 126 -6.07 -2.56 18.34
C ILE A 126 -4.89 -3.07 19.17
N ILE A 127 -4.05 -2.17 19.69
CA ILE A 127 -2.92 -2.55 20.54
C ILE A 127 -3.42 -3.23 21.82
N GLY A 128 -4.52 -2.76 22.40
CA GLY A 128 -5.16 -3.39 23.56
C GLY A 128 -5.63 -4.82 23.26
N LEU A 129 -6.34 -5.02 22.14
CA LEU A 129 -6.82 -6.34 21.71
C LEU A 129 -5.67 -7.30 21.41
N GLU A 130 -4.58 -6.82 20.82
CA GLU A 130 -3.40 -7.62 20.54
C GLU A 130 -2.70 -8.06 21.84
N LYS A 131 -2.56 -7.15 22.81
CA LYS A 131 -2.03 -7.47 24.14
C LYS A 131 -2.87 -8.51 24.88
N MET A 132 -4.18 -8.48 24.69
CA MET A 132 -5.11 -9.48 25.21
C MET A 132 -5.09 -10.81 24.43
N LYS A 133 -4.24 -10.91 23.38
CA LYS A 133 -4.13 -12.09 22.49
C LYS A 133 -5.45 -12.50 21.85
N VAL A 134 -6.33 -11.56 21.56
CA VAL A 134 -7.60 -11.82 20.88
C VAL A 134 -7.30 -12.19 19.43
N LYS A 135 -7.75 -13.39 19.01
CA LYS A 135 -7.59 -13.84 17.62
C LYS A 135 -8.32 -12.89 16.68
N GLY A 136 -7.58 -12.31 15.72
CA GLY A 136 -8.15 -11.35 14.77
C GLY A 136 -8.38 -9.94 15.36
N GLY A 137 -7.66 -9.55 16.41
CA GLY A 137 -7.80 -8.25 17.08
C GLY A 137 -7.76 -7.06 16.13
N ILE A 138 -6.91 -7.11 15.09
CA ILE A 138 -6.83 -6.07 14.06
C ILE A 138 -8.15 -5.97 13.29
N LEU A 139 -8.73 -7.11 12.88
CA LEU A 139 -10.00 -7.13 12.16
C LEU A 139 -11.15 -6.56 13.01
N TRP A 140 -11.23 -6.98 14.28
CA TRP A 140 -12.21 -6.43 15.22
C TRP A 140 -12.04 -4.94 15.46
N GLY A 141 -10.78 -4.49 15.54
CA GLY A 141 -10.47 -3.06 15.64
C GLY A 141 -10.96 -2.27 14.44
N ILE A 142 -10.71 -2.74 13.23
CA ILE A 142 -11.17 -2.10 11.99
C ILE A 142 -12.71 -2.04 11.96
N ILE A 143 -13.39 -3.15 12.25
CA ILE A 143 -14.86 -3.21 12.26
C ILE A 143 -15.43 -2.24 13.29
N ALA A 144 -14.91 -2.24 14.52
CA ALA A 144 -15.38 -1.36 15.59
C ALA A 144 -15.25 0.13 15.21
N ILE A 145 -14.08 0.55 14.73
CA ILE A 145 -13.85 1.93 14.31
C ILE A 145 -14.68 2.31 13.09
N THR A 146 -14.90 1.39 12.16
CA THR A 146 -15.77 1.63 11.00
C THR A 146 -17.21 1.88 11.45
N ILE A 147 -17.73 1.08 12.37
CA ILE A 147 -19.08 1.27 12.90
C ILE A 147 -19.19 2.60 13.63
N VAL A 148 -18.22 2.92 14.49
CA VAL A 148 -18.20 4.21 15.21
C VAL A 148 -18.12 5.37 14.22
N GLY A 149 -17.28 5.27 13.17
CA GLY A 149 -17.17 6.27 12.11
C GLY A 149 -18.48 6.50 11.36
N LEU A 150 -19.21 5.43 11.04
CA LEU A 150 -20.51 5.54 10.38
C LEU A 150 -21.58 6.24 11.24
N ILE A 151 -21.44 6.16 12.57
CA ILE A 151 -22.40 6.78 13.50
C ILE A 151 -22.05 8.25 13.76
N PHE A 152 -20.76 8.57 13.92
CA PHE A 152 -20.32 9.87 14.41
C PHE A 152 -19.78 10.81 13.32
N ASP A 153 -19.37 10.29 12.15
CA ASP A 153 -18.84 11.11 11.06
C ASP A 153 -19.89 11.31 9.95
N PRO A 154 -20.45 12.53 9.80
CA PRO A 154 -21.43 12.83 8.75
C PRO A 154 -20.85 12.68 7.32
N ASN A 155 -19.53 12.72 7.17
CA ASN A 155 -18.86 12.59 5.87
C ASN A 155 -18.71 11.11 5.44
N VAL A 156 -18.89 10.17 6.37
CA VAL A 156 -18.87 8.75 6.09
C VAL A 156 -20.29 8.27 5.78
N THR A 157 -20.62 8.15 4.50
CA THR A 157 -21.93 7.68 4.07
C THR A 157 -21.85 6.26 3.55
N PHE A 158 -22.72 5.38 4.03
CA PHE A 158 -22.85 4.04 3.51
C PHE A 158 -23.94 3.99 2.44
N ASN A 159 -23.55 3.83 1.18
CA ASN A 159 -24.46 3.78 0.02
C ASN A 159 -25.24 2.46 -0.11
N GLY A 160 -25.25 1.62 0.91
CA GLY A 160 -25.95 0.31 0.87
C GLY A 160 -25.36 -0.74 -0.09
N GLN A 161 -24.34 -0.40 -0.85
CA GLN A 161 -23.69 -1.34 -1.78
C GLN A 161 -22.46 -1.97 -1.12
N ILE A 162 -22.64 -3.17 -0.58
CA ILE A 162 -21.54 -3.99 -0.03
C ILE A 162 -20.68 -4.60 -1.15
N PHE A 163 -21.27 -4.81 -2.32
CA PHE A 163 -20.63 -5.43 -3.46
C PHE A 163 -20.80 -4.56 -4.72
N LYS A 164 -19.70 -4.13 -5.29
CA LYS A 164 -19.70 -3.44 -6.59
C LYS A 164 -18.89 -4.28 -7.56
N MET A 165 -19.54 -4.73 -8.63
CA MET A 165 -18.82 -5.42 -9.69
C MET A 165 -17.85 -4.45 -10.40
N PRO A 166 -16.64 -4.90 -10.74
CA PRO A 166 -15.71 -4.09 -11.51
C PRO A 166 -16.32 -3.77 -12.87
N THR A 167 -16.38 -2.49 -13.19
CA THR A 167 -16.83 -2.02 -14.51
C THR A 167 -15.60 -1.83 -15.40
N PHE A 168 -15.55 -2.59 -16.48
CA PHE A 168 -14.55 -2.42 -17.54
C PHE A 168 -15.11 -1.41 -18.56
N GLY A 169 -14.99 -0.12 -18.28
CA GLY A 169 -15.37 0.96 -19.17
C GLY A 169 -14.16 1.59 -19.86
N GLU A 170 -14.41 2.58 -20.74
CA GLU A 170 -13.36 3.30 -21.49
C GLU A 170 -12.30 3.96 -20.59
N ASN A 171 -12.61 4.24 -19.32
CA ASN A 171 -11.70 4.78 -18.31
C ASN A 171 -11.05 3.68 -17.45
N SER A 172 -11.17 2.40 -17.83
CA SER A 172 -10.52 1.32 -17.11
C SER A 172 -9.01 1.34 -17.35
N LEU A 173 -8.21 1.37 -16.30
CA LEU A 173 -6.75 1.23 -16.37
C LEU A 173 -6.29 -0.22 -16.66
N PHE A 174 -7.25 -1.14 -16.87
CA PHE A 174 -6.96 -2.53 -17.13
C PHE A 174 -6.28 -2.71 -18.48
N LEU A 175 -5.08 -3.25 -18.49
CA LEU A 175 -4.22 -3.43 -19.67
C LEU A 175 -3.78 -2.14 -20.38
N GLN A 176 -3.97 -0.98 -19.80
CA GLN A 176 -3.37 0.26 -20.32
C GLN A 176 -1.88 0.31 -19.92
N LEU A 177 -1.08 -0.50 -20.59
CA LEU A 177 0.36 -0.60 -20.35
C LEU A 177 1.10 0.01 -21.54
N ASP A 178 1.80 1.10 -21.35
CA ASP A 178 2.72 1.64 -22.34
C ASP A 178 4.13 1.10 -22.06
N LEU A 179 4.41 -0.09 -22.60
CA LEU A 179 5.73 -0.74 -22.46
C LEU A 179 6.79 -0.01 -23.28
N GLN A 180 6.41 0.59 -24.40
CA GLN A 180 7.34 1.29 -25.27
C GLN A 180 7.78 2.61 -24.62
N GLY A 181 6.84 3.35 -24.04
CA GLY A 181 7.15 4.54 -23.25
C GLY A 181 7.98 4.24 -22.00
N ALA A 182 7.71 3.12 -21.32
CA ALA A 182 8.48 2.70 -20.14
C ALA A 182 9.93 2.32 -20.48
N LEU A 183 10.20 1.81 -21.67
CA LEU A 183 11.56 1.42 -22.14
C LEU A 183 12.34 2.60 -22.75
N GLN A 184 11.76 3.78 -22.89
CA GLN A 184 12.50 4.97 -23.33
C GLN A 184 13.62 5.30 -22.34
N THR A 185 14.75 5.78 -22.87
CA THR A 185 15.96 6.08 -22.09
C THR A 185 15.69 7.03 -20.92
N ALA A 186 14.75 7.96 -21.09
CA ALA A 186 14.35 8.89 -20.03
C ALA A 186 13.66 8.22 -18.83
N ASN A 187 13.02 7.07 -19.06
CA ASN A 187 12.22 6.36 -18.04
C ASN A 187 12.95 5.12 -17.50
N LEU A 188 14.10 4.75 -18.04
CA LEU A 188 14.90 3.61 -17.55
C LEU A 188 15.26 3.70 -16.06
N PRO A 189 15.61 4.86 -15.48
CA PRO A 189 15.86 4.96 -14.05
C PRO A 189 14.62 4.60 -13.21
N ILE A 190 13.41 4.77 -13.74
CA ILE A 190 12.16 4.42 -13.07
C ILE A 190 11.95 2.90 -13.02
N VAL A 191 12.43 2.19 -14.06
CA VAL A 191 12.28 0.72 -14.15
C VAL A 191 13.33 0.00 -13.31
N PHE A 192 14.56 0.55 -13.21
CA PHE A 192 15.69 -0.11 -12.57
C PHE A 192 16.19 0.57 -11.29
N GLY A 193 15.67 1.75 -10.93
CA GLY A 193 15.97 2.47 -9.69
C GLY A 193 14.99 2.11 -8.61
#